data_72870f18a453eaeb8c06fc71ec73a113
#
_entry.id   72870f18a453eaeb8c06fc71ec73a113
#
_cell.length_a   1.000
_cell.length_b   1.000
_cell.length_c   1.000
_cell.angle_alpha   90.00
_cell.angle_beta   90.00
_cell.angle_gamma   90.00
#
_symmetry.space_group_name_H-M   'P 1'
#
loop_
_entity.id
_entity.type
_entity.pdbx_description
1 polymer ?
#
loop_
_entity_poly.entity_id
_entity_poly.type
_entity_poly.pdbx_seq_one_letter_code
_entity_poly.pdbx_strand_id
1 'polypeptide(L)'
;MKFEKVAITGGSGGLGRYVVDYLRDKADVTVIDIKPPEQQDVRFIEANILDFKALEAALVGQEAMVHLAAIPNPRTAPADITFNTNVQGTWNALQTAENAGVRRVTVASSDATTGLFYNPEDWPPKYLPVDEAHPLRPTEFYSLSKQVTEVICRSYASRGKLQVVAIRPSKIVLPHEWPELQARGADVHNFHLWAYVEPEDVAQGFYRALTLKDVCYDVFFISAADTLCSRPTLEMMQERLGRLPEIRKPEVFERNPYASIFDTSRARRVLGFEPKSDWRRLFAQVPVEDRIAPQSSIYLSPSRIDP
;
A
#
# COMPACT_ATOMS: atom_id res chain seq x y z
N MET A 1 11.73 0.43 18.28
CA MET A 1 13.03 -0.26 18.05
C MET A 1 13.88 0.58 17.11
N LYS A 2 15.22 0.44 17.16
CA LYS A 2 16.12 1.01 16.14
C LYS A 2 16.87 -0.14 15.48
N PHE A 3 17.03 -0.08 14.19
CA PHE A 3 17.79 -1.04 13.39
C PHE A 3 18.89 -0.29 12.67
N GLU A 4 20.10 -0.85 12.64
CA GLU A 4 21.25 -0.25 11.97
C GLU A 4 21.33 -0.68 10.50
N LYS A 5 20.97 -1.95 10.22
CA LYS A 5 21.01 -2.52 8.88
C LYS A 5 19.62 -2.97 8.42
N VAL A 6 19.15 -2.37 7.34
CA VAL A 6 17.79 -2.60 6.82
C VAL A 6 17.85 -2.99 5.35
N ALA A 7 17.36 -4.18 5.03
CA ALA A 7 17.15 -4.59 3.64
C ALA A 7 15.81 -4.05 3.12
N ILE A 8 15.77 -3.62 1.86
CA ILE A 8 14.54 -3.21 1.16
C ILE A 8 14.44 -4.00 -0.13
N THR A 9 13.55 -4.98 -0.19
CA THR A 9 13.25 -5.66 -1.47
C THR A 9 12.28 -4.80 -2.28
N GLY A 10 12.50 -4.68 -3.59
CA GLY A 10 11.70 -3.79 -4.42
C GLY A 10 12.03 -2.31 -4.24
N GLY A 11 13.23 -2.01 -3.73
CA GLY A 11 13.67 -0.64 -3.44
C GLY A 11 13.84 0.23 -4.69
N SER A 12 14.00 -0.37 -5.86
CA SER A 12 14.11 0.33 -7.15
C SER A 12 12.75 0.58 -7.82
N GLY A 13 11.65 0.19 -7.17
CA GLY A 13 10.29 0.39 -7.68
C GLY A 13 9.73 1.79 -7.41
N GLY A 14 8.55 2.08 -7.94
CA GLY A 14 7.88 3.39 -7.81
C GLY A 14 7.67 3.86 -6.38
N LEU A 15 7.26 2.96 -5.46
CA LEU A 15 7.21 3.25 -4.02
C LEU A 15 8.58 3.08 -3.37
N GLY A 16 9.36 2.09 -3.83
CA GLY A 16 10.62 1.69 -3.21
C GLY A 16 11.59 2.85 -3.04
N ARG A 17 11.76 3.69 -4.07
CA ARG A 17 12.62 4.87 -4.04
C ARG A 17 12.29 5.82 -2.88
N TYR A 18 11.02 6.06 -2.58
CA TYR A 18 10.60 6.91 -1.46
C TYR A 18 10.88 6.28 -0.10
N VAL A 19 10.74 4.95 -0.02
CA VAL A 19 11.08 4.21 1.20
C VAL A 19 12.60 4.20 1.43
N VAL A 20 13.39 4.04 0.37
CA VAL A 20 14.86 4.16 0.41
C VAL A 20 15.26 5.57 0.86
N ASP A 21 14.74 6.62 0.22
CA ASP A 21 15.02 8.02 0.58
C ASP A 21 14.63 8.34 2.04
N TYR A 22 13.53 7.77 2.52
CA TYR A 22 13.10 7.99 3.90
C TYR A 22 13.99 7.29 4.93
N LEU A 23 14.56 6.12 4.58
CA LEU A 23 15.32 5.29 5.52
C LEU A 23 16.84 5.53 5.47
N ARG A 24 17.43 5.93 4.34
CA ARG A 24 18.89 6.01 4.17
C ARG A 24 19.60 6.94 5.15
N ASP A 25 18.93 7.98 5.63
CA ASP A 25 19.47 8.86 6.69
C ASP A 25 19.29 8.29 8.11
N LYS A 26 18.66 7.14 8.26
CA LYS A 26 18.27 6.54 9.55
C LYS A 26 18.89 5.17 9.80
N ALA A 27 19.31 4.49 8.73
CA ALA A 27 19.91 3.16 8.76
C ALA A 27 20.82 2.93 7.55
N ASP A 28 21.71 1.96 7.66
CA ASP A 28 22.47 1.41 6.53
C ASP A 28 21.52 0.57 5.67
N VAL A 29 21.12 1.14 4.52
CA VAL A 29 20.11 0.54 3.63
C VAL A 29 20.79 -0.31 2.57
N THR A 30 20.32 -1.56 2.44
CA THR A 30 20.64 -2.45 1.33
C THR A 30 19.40 -2.64 0.45
N VAL A 31 19.44 -2.19 -0.78
CA VAL A 31 18.40 -2.44 -1.78
C VAL A 31 18.61 -3.81 -2.40
N ILE A 32 17.57 -4.64 -2.41
CA ILE A 32 17.53 -5.95 -3.07
C ILE A 32 16.46 -5.87 -4.16
N ASP A 33 16.88 -5.91 -5.41
CA ASP A 33 15.97 -5.76 -6.55
C ASP A 33 16.57 -6.44 -7.80
N ILE A 34 15.78 -6.57 -8.86
CA ILE A 34 16.23 -7.06 -10.18
C ILE A 34 16.89 -5.97 -11.05
N LYS A 35 16.87 -4.73 -10.58
CA LYS A 35 17.52 -3.58 -11.23
C LYS A 35 18.05 -2.61 -10.18
N PRO A 36 19.11 -1.84 -10.48
CA PRO A 36 19.68 -0.91 -9.51
C PRO A 36 18.69 0.22 -9.16
N PRO A 37 18.79 0.77 -7.92
CA PRO A 37 18.02 1.93 -7.51
C PRO A 37 18.53 3.23 -8.17
N GLU A 38 17.71 4.29 -8.12
CA GLU A 38 18.11 5.64 -8.54
C GLU A 38 19.17 6.22 -7.58
N GLN A 39 19.12 5.87 -6.30
CA GLN A 39 20.06 6.31 -5.27
C GLN A 39 21.41 5.60 -5.42
N GLN A 40 22.48 6.39 -5.63
CA GLN A 40 23.84 5.86 -5.83
C GLN A 40 24.60 5.61 -4.52
N ASP A 41 24.12 6.13 -3.41
CA ASP A 41 24.73 6.11 -2.08
C ASP A 41 24.23 4.98 -1.18
N VAL A 42 23.41 4.06 -1.72
CA VAL A 42 22.92 2.88 -0.99
C VAL A 42 23.54 1.59 -1.56
N ARG A 43 23.72 0.61 -0.70
CA ARG A 43 24.17 -0.71 -1.15
C ARG A 43 23.11 -1.37 -2.01
N PHE A 44 23.50 -1.91 -3.16
CA PHE A 44 22.62 -2.68 -4.04
C PHE A 44 23.10 -4.12 -4.16
N ILE A 45 22.12 -5.04 -4.11
CA ILE A 45 22.33 -6.47 -4.41
C ILE A 45 21.27 -6.86 -5.44
N GLU A 46 21.73 -7.31 -6.61
CA GLU A 46 20.82 -7.84 -7.64
C GLU A 46 20.32 -9.22 -7.21
N ALA A 47 19.02 -9.33 -6.96
CA ALA A 47 18.37 -10.60 -6.67
C ALA A 47 16.87 -10.55 -7.00
N ASN A 48 16.38 -11.66 -7.57
CA ASN A 48 14.95 -11.87 -7.76
C ASN A 48 14.37 -12.53 -6.51
N ILE A 49 13.24 -12.04 -6.00
CA ILE A 49 12.55 -12.64 -4.83
C ILE A 49 12.08 -14.08 -5.07
N LEU A 50 12.03 -14.54 -6.31
CA LEU A 50 11.76 -15.94 -6.65
C LEU A 50 13.01 -16.82 -6.57
N ASP A 51 14.22 -16.24 -6.56
CA ASP A 51 15.46 -16.97 -6.31
C ASP A 51 15.74 -17.03 -4.82
N PHE A 52 15.36 -18.14 -4.21
CA PHE A 52 15.50 -18.35 -2.76
C PHE A 52 16.94 -18.23 -2.28
N LYS A 53 17.91 -18.80 -3.02
CA LYS A 53 19.33 -18.80 -2.61
C LYS A 53 19.95 -17.41 -2.72
N ALA A 54 19.67 -16.70 -3.82
CA ALA A 54 20.14 -15.34 -3.99
C ALA A 54 19.58 -14.41 -2.90
N LEU A 55 18.30 -14.54 -2.59
CA LEU A 55 17.65 -13.75 -1.55
C LEU A 55 18.18 -14.07 -0.14
N GLU A 56 18.40 -15.35 0.16
CA GLU A 56 18.99 -15.78 1.43
C GLU A 56 20.40 -15.20 1.63
N ALA A 57 21.25 -15.26 0.61
CA ALA A 57 22.58 -14.66 0.64
C ALA A 57 22.54 -13.14 0.81
N ALA A 58 21.58 -12.46 0.15
CA ALA A 58 21.41 -11.01 0.23
C ALA A 58 20.98 -10.51 1.63
N LEU A 59 20.32 -11.35 2.42
CA LEU A 59 19.82 -11.01 3.76
C LEU A 59 20.83 -11.29 4.89
N VAL A 60 21.99 -11.88 4.59
CA VAL A 60 23.00 -12.12 5.60
C VAL A 60 23.45 -10.81 6.29
N GLY A 61 23.34 -10.79 7.60
CA GLY A 61 23.74 -9.64 8.43
C GLY A 61 22.72 -8.48 8.46
N GLN A 62 21.55 -8.62 7.86
CA GLN A 62 20.47 -7.65 7.97
C GLN A 62 19.72 -7.84 9.28
N GLU A 63 19.30 -6.74 9.91
CA GLU A 63 18.56 -6.78 11.19
C GLU A 63 17.05 -6.68 10.99
N ALA A 64 16.64 -5.97 9.94
CA ALA A 64 15.24 -5.76 9.58
C ALA A 64 15.07 -5.72 8.06
N MET A 65 13.83 -5.93 7.60
CA MET A 65 13.50 -5.89 6.18
C MET A 65 12.21 -5.13 5.92
N VAL A 66 12.20 -4.33 4.85
CA VAL A 66 10.99 -3.80 4.21
C VAL A 66 10.78 -4.57 2.91
N HIS A 67 9.69 -5.35 2.84
CA HIS A 67 9.36 -6.15 1.67
C HIS A 67 8.32 -5.44 0.80
N LEU A 68 8.79 -4.82 -0.30
CA LEU A 68 7.96 -4.11 -1.27
C LEU A 68 7.90 -4.83 -2.62
N ALA A 69 8.86 -5.71 -2.91
CA ALA A 69 8.96 -6.41 -4.19
C ALA A 69 7.69 -7.21 -4.47
N ALA A 70 6.95 -6.80 -5.48
CA ALA A 70 5.70 -7.42 -5.91
C ALA A 70 5.28 -6.85 -7.27
N ILE A 71 4.38 -7.53 -7.96
CA ILE A 71 3.63 -6.95 -9.06
C ILE A 71 2.47 -6.14 -8.46
N PRO A 72 2.40 -4.81 -8.70
CA PRO A 72 1.65 -3.88 -7.85
C PRO A 72 0.15 -3.76 -8.17
N ASN A 73 -0.33 -4.38 -9.24
CA ASN A 73 -1.73 -4.33 -9.66
C ASN A 73 -2.02 -5.42 -10.72
N PRO A 74 -3.29 -5.74 -11.00
CA PRO A 74 -3.65 -6.83 -11.94
C PRO A 74 -3.42 -6.51 -13.42
N ARG A 75 -3.00 -5.28 -13.77
CA ARG A 75 -2.79 -4.86 -15.16
C ARG A 75 -1.32 -4.91 -15.58
N THR A 76 -0.40 -5.13 -14.64
CA THR A 76 1.05 -5.07 -14.90
C THR A 76 1.58 -6.36 -15.52
N ALA A 77 1.00 -7.50 -15.20
CA ALA A 77 1.43 -8.81 -15.70
C ALA A 77 0.27 -9.82 -15.68
N PRO A 78 0.40 -10.96 -16.40
CA PRO A 78 -0.58 -12.05 -16.35
C PRO A 78 -0.88 -12.57 -14.95
N ALA A 79 -2.03 -13.20 -14.77
CA ALA A 79 -2.55 -13.63 -13.48
C ALA A 79 -1.62 -14.62 -12.76
N ASP A 80 -1.14 -15.63 -13.46
CA ASP A 80 -0.23 -16.66 -12.94
C ASP A 80 1.12 -16.04 -12.50
N ILE A 81 1.67 -15.15 -13.31
CA ILE A 81 2.92 -14.44 -13.01
C ILE A 81 2.73 -13.53 -11.79
N THR A 82 1.62 -12.77 -11.75
CA THR A 82 1.33 -11.88 -10.62
C THR A 82 1.14 -12.66 -9.33
N PHE A 83 0.32 -13.71 -9.35
CA PHE A 83 0.05 -14.52 -8.17
C PHE A 83 1.32 -15.24 -7.68
N ASN A 84 2.06 -15.89 -8.58
CA ASN A 84 3.30 -16.56 -8.22
C ASN A 84 4.33 -15.58 -7.65
N THR A 85 4.58 -14.46 -8.31
CA THR A 85 5.56 -13.47 -7.84
C THR A 85 5.19 -12.93 -6.45
N ASN A 86 3.93 -12.57 -6.23
CA ASN A 86 3.51 -11.97 -4.98
C ASN A 86 3.47 -12.99 -3.84
N VAL A 87 2.97 -14.19 -4.08
CA VAL A 87 2.78 -15.21 -3.04
C VAL A 87 4.08 -15.94 -2.76
N GLN A 88 4.68 -16.55 -3.78
CA GLN A 88 5.94 -17.28 -3.62
C GLN A 88 7.08 -16.36 -3.22
N GLY A 89 7.14 -15.14 -3.82
CA GLY A 89 8.14 -14.15 -3.47
C GLY A 89 8.04 -13.70 -2.02
N THR A 90 6.81 -13.46 -1.51
CA THR A 90 6.62 -13.13 -0.09
C THR A 90 7.02 -14.27 0.82
N TRP A 91 6.64 -15.52 0.47
CA TRP A 91 7.04 -16.69 1.26
C TRP A 91 8.58 -16.81 1.30
N ASN A 92 9.25 -16.71 0.15
CA ASN A 92 10.70 -16.71 0.07
C ASN A 92 11.32 -15.62 0.96
N ALA A 93 10.79 -14.39 0.87
CA ALA A 93 11.29 -13.25 1.62
C ALA A 93 11.20 -13.48 3.15
N LEU A 94 10.08 -13.99 3.64
CA LEU A 94 9.91 -14.26 5.07
C LEU A 94 10.72 -15.47 5.54
N GLN A 95 10.81 -16.53 4.71
CA GLN A 95 11.60 -17.70 5.09
C GLN A 95 13.11 -17.37 5.12
N THR A 96 13.61 -16.65 4.13
CA THR A 96 15.03 -16.26 4.09
C THR A 96 15.35 -15.22 5.18
N ALA A 97 14.43 -14.32 5.51
CA ALA A 97 14.57 -13.40 6.63
C ALA A 97 14.65 -14.16 7.99
N GLU A 98 13.79 -15.18 8.17
CA GLU A 98 13.85 -16.04 9.38
C GLU A 98 15.17 -16.80 9.45
N ASN A 99 15.65 -17.37 8.35
CA ASN A 99 16.93 -18.09 8.27
C ASN A 99 18.12 -17.16 8.58
N ALA A 100 18.09 -15.92 8.08
CA ALA A 100 19.14 -14.93 8.31
C ALA A 100 19.12 -14.28 9.70
N GLY A 101 18.13 -14.59 10.54
CA GLY A 101 17.99 -14.00 11.87
C GLY A 101 17.49 -12.56 11.86
N VAL A 102 16.83 -12.11 10.79
CA VAL A 102 16.12 -10.84 10.74
C VAL A 102 15.06 -10.81 11.85
N ARG A 103 15.00 -9.72 12.59
CA ARG A 103 14.09 -9.60 13.75
C ARG A 103 12.72 -9.03 13.39
N ARG A 104 12.67 -8.11 12.42
CA ARG A 104 11.47 -7.39 12.00
C ARG A 104 11.34 -7.35 10.49
N VAL A 105 10.12 -7.65 10.01
CA VAL A 105 9.76 -7.44 8.61
C VAL A 105 8.50 -6.58 8.53
N THR A 106 8.52 -5.56 7.66
CA THR A 106 7.31 -4.85 7.24
C THR A 106 7.01 -5.20 5.79
N VAL A 107 5.75 -5.50 5.49
CA VAL A 107 5.33 -6.07 4.20
C VAL A 107 4.28 -5.20 3.53
N ALA A 108 4.42 -4.96 2.24
CA ALA A 108 3.42 -4.27 1.44
C ALA A 108 2.23 -5.19 1.12
N SER A 109 1.13 -4.99 1.83
CA SER A 109 -0.20 -5.46 1.46
C SER A 109 -0.89 -4.41 0.57
N SER A 110 -2.22 -4.32 0.58
CA SER A 110 -3.00 -3.35 -0.19
C SER A 110 -4.40 -3.20 0.41
N ASP A 111 -5.01 -2.04 0.22
CA ASP A 111 -6.44 -1.80 0.42
C ASP A 111 -7.33 -2.71 -0.45
N ALA A 112 -6.80 -3.17 -1.60
CA ALA A 112 -7.48 -4.10 -2.50
C ALA A 112 -7.89 -5.43 -1.83
N THR A 113 -7.24 -5.84 -0.72
CA THR A 113 -7.66 -7.01 0.08
C THR A 113 -9.10 -6.91 0.57
N THR A 114 -9.65 -5.70 0.70
CA THR A 114 -11.04 -5.48 1.10
C THR A 114 -12.05 -5.98 0.06
N GLY A 115 -11.63 -6.15 -1.20
CA GLY A 115 -12.50 -6.47 -2.33
C GLY A 115 -13.42 -5.30 -2.75
N LEU A 116 -13.09 -4.07 -2.34
CA LEU A 116 -13.80 -2.86 -2.78
C LEU A 116 -13.36 -2.40 -4.17
N PHE A 117 -12.25 -2.94 -4.66
CA PHE A 117 -11.65 -2.63 -5.95
C PHE A 117 -11.47 -3.92 -6.75
N TYR A 118 -11.37 -3.82 -8.07
CA TYR A 118 -11.17 -4.96 -8.97
C TYR A 118 -12.24 -6.05 -8.87
N ASN A 119 -13.47 -5.71 -8.44
CA ASN A 119 -14.57 -6.67 -8.41
C ASN A 119 -15.49 -6.47 -9.63
N PRO A 120 -16.18 -7.54 -10.08
CA PRO A 120 -17.08 -7.49 -11.23
C PRO A 120 -18.40 -6.76 -10.94
N GLU A 121 -18.75 -6.59 -9.69
CA GLU A 121 -19.94 -5.90 -9.20
C GLU A 121 -19.48 -4.75 -8.30
N ASP A 122 -20.05 -3.57 -8.39
CA ASP A 122 -19.75 -2.45 -7.48
C ASP A 122 -20.18 -2.79 -6.03
N TRP A 123 -19.43 -3.69 -5.39
CA TRP A 123 -19.70 -4.08 -4.02
C TRP A 123 -19.49 -2.91 -3.07
N PRO A 124 -20.52 -2.49 -2.37
CA PRO A 124 -20.36 -1.43 -1.40
C PRO A 124 -19.50 -1.89 -0.23
N PRO A 125 -18.82 -0.98 0.47
CA PRO A 125 -18.29 -1.26 1.79
C PRO A 125 -19.42 -1.81 2.69
N LYS A 126 -19.08 -2.71 3.60
CA LYS A 126 -20.08 -3.17 4.59
C LYS A 126 -20.43 -2.07 5.56
N TYR A 127 -19.48 -1.20 5.85
CA TYR A 127 -19.63 -0.02 6.71
C TYR A 127 -18.56 1.04 6.39
N LEU A 128 -18.81 2.26 6.82
CA LEU A 128 -17.89 3.39 6.74
C LEU A 128 -17.65 4.01 8.15
N PRO A 129 -16.45 4.55 8.38
CA PRO A 129 -15.26 4.35 7.56
C PRO A 129 -14.75 2.90 7.66
N VAL A 130 -14.05 2.45 6.63
CA VAL A 130 -13.47 1.10 6.53
C VAL A 130 -12.22 1.03 7.39
N ASP A 131 -12.20 0.15 8.37
CA ASP A 131 -11.04 -0.14 9.23
C ASP A 131 -10.45 -1.53 8.96
N GLU A 132 -9.41 -1.91 9.72
CA GLU A 132 -8.71 -3.19 9.55
C GLU A 132 -9.58 -4.42 9.86
N ALA A 133 -10.71 -4.25 10.56
CA ALA A 133 -11.67 -5.30 10.85
C ALA A 133 -12.70 -5.51 9.72
N HIS A 134 -12.70 -4.65 8.70
CA HIS A 134 -13.59 -4.83 7.55
C HIS A 134 -13.33 -6.18 6.87
N PRO A 135 -14.38 -6.93 6.47
CA PRO A 135 -14.23 -8.21 5.80
C PRO A 135 -13.36 -8.13 4.55
N LEU A 136 -12.43 -9.08 4.41
CA LEU A 136 -11.61 -9.23 3.21
C LEU A 136 -12.34 -10.09 2.19
N ARG A 137 -12.55 -9.56 0.98
CA ARG A 137 -13.37 -10.19 -0.06
C ARG A 137 -12.71 -10.07 -1.45
N PRO A 138 -11.42 -10.41 -1.61
CA PRO A 138 -10.77 -10.28 -2.92
C PRO A 138 -11.41 -11.24 -3.93
N THR A 139 -11.63 -10.78 -5.15
CA THR A 139 -12.26 -11.55 -6.24
C THR A 139 -11.31 -11.79 -7.41
N GLU A 140 -10.18 -11.08 -7.46
CA GLU A 140 -9.20 -11.24 -8.54
C GLU A 140 -7.81 -11.58 -7.97
N PHE A 141 -6.92 -12.05 -8.84
CA PHE A 141 -5.65 -12.65 -8.48
C PHE A 141 -4.67 -11.73 -7.73
N TYR A 142 -4.65 -10.42 -8.03
CA TYR A 142 -3.77 -9.49 -7.32
C TYR A 142 -4.25 -9.27 -5.88
N SER A 143 -5.51 -8.90 -5.69
CA SER A 143 -6.11 -8.71 -4.36
C SER A 143 -6.05 -9.98 -3.53
N LEU A 144 -6.31 -11.15 -4.17
CA LEU A 144 -6.15 -12.44 -3.53
C LEU A 144 -4.70 -12.71 -3.13
N SER A 145 -3.73 -12.39 -4.00
CA SER A 145 -2.30 -12.55 -3.67
C SER A 145 -1.91 -11.72 -2.44
N LYS A 146 -2.46 -10.51 -2.29
CA LYS A 146 -2.22 -9.65 -1.12
C LYS A 146 -2.89 -10.18 0.15
N GLN A 147 -4.08 -10.78 0.05
CA GLN A 147 -4.68 -11.46 1.20
C GLN A 147 -3.84 -12.68 1.63
N VAL A 148 -3.35 -13.48 0.67
CA VAL A 148 -2.46 -14.62 0.96
C VAL A 148 -1.14 -14.13 1.56
N THR A 149 -0.59 -13.01 1.08
CA THR A 149 0.57 -12.34 1.69
C THR A 149 0.34 -12.10 3.20
N GLU A 150 -0.81 -11.58 3.61
CA GLU A 150 -1.12 -11.36 5.04
C GLU A 150 -1.26 -12.66 5.83
N VAL A 151 -1.80 -13.72 5.21
CA VAL A 151 -1.86 -15.07 5.82
C VAL A 151 -0.45 -15.60 6.08
N ILE A 152 0.46 -15.46 5.09
CA ILE A 152 1.88 -15.83 5.22
C ILE A 152 2.51 -15.02 6.36
N CYS A 153 2.34 -13.69 6.38
CA CYS A 153 2.85 -12.81 7.42
C CYS A 153 2.44 -13.27 8.83
N ARG A 154 1.17 -13.56 9.02
CA ARG A 154 0.62 -14.04 10.29
C ARG A 154 1.22 -15.38 10.70
N SER A 155 1.38 -16.30 9.75
CA SER A 155 1.98 -17.62 9.98
C SER A 155 3.42 -17.50 10.50
N TYR A 156 4.25 -16.66 9.85
CA TYR A 156 5.63 -16.47 10.29
C TYR A 156 5.74 -15.77 11.65
N ALA A 157 4.92 -14.74 11.88
CA ALA A 157 4.87 -14.09 13.18
C ALA A 157 4.48 -15.05 14.32
N SER A 158 3.53 -15.96 14.04
CA SER A 158 3.10 -16.97 15.03
C SER A 158 4.18 -17.98 15.41
N ARG A 159 5.26 -18.11 14.61
CA ARG A 159 6.42 -18.95 14.97
C ARG A 159 7.30 -18.32 16.06
N GLY A 160 7.12 -17.02 16.34
CA GLY A 160 7.84 -16.29 17.38
C GLY A 160 9.28 -15.90 17.04
N LYS A 161 9.77 -16.16 15.81
CA LYS A 161 11.12 -15.80 15.38
C LYS A 161 11.16 -14.44 14.65
N LEU A 162 10.10 -14.13 13.90
CA LEU A 162 9.93 -12.86 13.20
C LEU A 162 8.80 -12.05 13.82
N GLN A 163 8.99 -10.75 13.91
CA GLN A 163 7.92 -9.79 14.11
C GLN A 163 7.51 -9.22 12.74
N VAL A 164 6.25 -9.31 12.38
CA VAL A 164 5.79 -8.94 11.04
C VAL A 164 4.66 -7.93 11.11
N VAL A 165 4.78 -6.83 10.35
CA VAL A 165 3.72 -5.82 10.23
C VAL A 165 3.39 -5.65 8.77
N ALA A 166 2.12 -5.83 8.41
CA ALA A 166 1.61 -5.57 7.06
C ALA A 166 1.05 -4.14 6.95
N ILE A 167 1.32 -3.49 5.85
CA ILE A 167 0.79 -2.16 5.52
C ILE A 167 -0.16 -2.29 4.34
N ARG A 168 -1.38 -1.78 4.50
CA ARG A 168 -2.39 -1.65 3.45
C ARG A 168 -2.45 -0.19 2.98
N PRO A 169 -1.61 0.25 2.05
CA PRO A 169 -1.76 1.59 1.49
C PRO A 169 -3.04 1.65 0.65
N SER A 170 -3.71 2.81 0.67
CA SER A 170 -4.69 3.16 -0.35
C SER A 170 -3.99 3.47 -1.67
N LYS A 171 -4.73 3.89 -2.72
CA LYS A 171 -4.12 4.25 -4.00
C LYS A 171 -2.97 5.23 -3.80
N ILE A 172 -1.75 4.76 -4.04
CA ILE A 172 -0.54 5.60 -4.02
C ILE A 172 -0.53 6.43 -5.29
N VAL A 173 -0.51 7.76 -5.15
CA VAL A 173 -0.48 8.71 -6.26
C VAL A 173 0.95 9.15 -6.52
N LEU A 174 1.54 8.65 -7.62
CA LEU A 174 2.90 9.00 -8.02
C LEU A 174 2.93 10.30 -8.87
N PRO A 175 4.07 11.01 -8.97
CA PRO A 175 4.16 12.30 -9.65
C PRO A 175 3.63 12.32 -11.09
N HIS A 176 3.83 11.25 -11.85
CA HIS A 176 3.32 11.15 -13.23
C HIS A 176 1.77 11.07 -13.29
N GLU A 177 1.10 10.84 -12.18
CA GLU A 177 -0.36 10.78 -12.06
C GLU A 177 -0.97 12.11 -11.57
N TRP A 178 -0.15 13.10 -11.16
CA TRP A 178 -0.65 14.38 -10.63
C TRP A 178 -1.52 15.16 -11.63
N PRO A 179 -1.23 15.18 -12.94
CA PRO A 179 -2.08 15.85 -13.91
C PRO A 179 -3.55 15.40 -13.90
N GLU A 180 -3.82 14.16 -13.49
CA GLU A 180 -5.16 13.57 -13.47
C GLU A 180 -5.92 13.78 -12.15
N LEU A 181 -5.32 14.36 -11.10
CA LEU A 181 -5.91 14.38 -9.75
C LEU A 181 -7.31 14.99 -9.72
N GLN A 182 -7.50 16.14 -10.37
CA GLN A 182 -8.81 16.80 -10.41
C GLN A 182 -9.84 15.99 -11.19
N ALA A 183 -9.44 15.42 -12.31
CA ALA A 183 -10.32 14.59 -13.14
C ALA A 183 -10.76 13.34 -12.36
N ARG A 184 -9.83 12.70 -11.62
CA ARG A 184 -10.12 11.56 -10.74
C ARG A 184 -11.08 11.92 -9.61
N GLY A 185 -10.89 13.10 -8.99
CA GLY A 185 -11.73 13.56 -7.90
C GLY A 185 -13.14 13.96 -8.33
N ALA A 186 -13.33 14.38 -9.59
CA ALA A 186 -14.64 14.75 -10.14
C ALA A 186 -15.46 13.53 -10.63
N ASP A 187 -14.81 12.39 -10.85
CA ASP A 187 -15.46 11.17 -11.35
C ASP A 187 -16.23 10.45 -10.25
N VAL A 188 -17.57 10.40 -10.36
CA VAL A 188 -18.42 9.66 -9.44
C VAL A 188 -18.15 8.15 -9.45
N HIS A 189 -17.64 7.64 -10.57
CA HIS A 189 -17.24 6.25 -10.73
C HIS A 189 -15.75 6.01 -10.44
N ASN A 190 -15.11 6.93 -9.70
CA ASN A 190 -13.71 6.77 -9.31
C ASN A 190 -13.46 5.38 -8.74
N PHE A 191 -12.60 4.62 -9.41
CA PHE A 191 -12.35 3.21 -9.10
C PHE A 191 -11.84 2.98 -7.68
N HIS A 192 -11.06 3.93 -7.13
CA HIS A 192 -10.51 3.84 -5.78
C HIS A 192 -11.41 4.47 -4.70
N LEU A 193 -12.69 4.73 -5.01
CA LEU A 193 -13.62 5.40 -4.10
C LEU A 193 -13.02 6.68 -3.49
N TRP A 194 -12.29 7.42 -4.31
CA TRP A 194 -11.56 8.66 -3.99
C TRP A 194 -10.50 8.53 -2.88
N ALA A 195 -10.19 7.33 -2.42
CA ALA A 195 -9.10 7.11 -1.48
C ALA A 195 -7.74 7.24 -2.18
N TYR A 196 -6.80 7.91 -1.51
CA TYR A 196 -5.45 8.13 -2.02
C TYR A 196 -4.45 8.29 -0.89
N VAL A 197 -3.16 8.25 -1.24
CA VAL A 197 -2.05 8.57 -0.35
C VAL A 197 -0.82 8.97 -1.17
N GLU A 198 0.00 9.89 -0.64
CA GLU A 198 1.31 10.22 -1.21
C GLU A 198 2.35 9.16 -0.82
N PRO A 199 3.33 8.85 -1.69
CA PRO A 199 4.34 7.84 -1.40
C PRO A 199 5.21 8.16 -0.19
N GLU A 200 5.41 9.44 0.15
CA GLU A 200 6.12 9.90 1.35
C GLU A 200 5.41 9.49 2.63
N ASP A 201 4.08 9.59 2.66
CA ASP A 201 3.28 9.14 3.81
C ASP A 201 3.33 7.61 3.94
N VAL A 202 3.33 6.89 2.82
CA VAL A 202 3.50 5.43 2.83
C VAL A 202 4.88 5.05 3.35
N ALA A 203 5.95 5.74 2.92
CA ALA A 203 7.31 5.53 3.42
C ALA A 203 7.40 5.80 4.93
N GLN A 204 6.76 6.86 5.43
CA GLN A 204 6.62 7.11 6.87
C GLN A 204 5.94 5.93 7.57
N GLY A 205 4.82 5.44 7.02
CA GLY A 205 4.08 4.30 7.55
C GLY A 205 4.95 3.04 7.68
N PHE A 206 5.74 2.71 6.65
CA PHE A 206 6.70 1.60 6.69
C PHE A 206 7.77 1.78 7.77
N TYR A 207 8.36 2.96 7.88
CA TYR A 207 9.34 3.23 8.92
C TYR A 207 8.75 3.12 10.32
N ARG A 208 7.57 3.69 10.56
CA ARG A 208 6.86 3.60 11.85
C ARG A 208 6.54 2.15 12.20
N ALA A 209 6.07 1.35 11.25
CA ALA A 209 5.83 -0.08 11.43
C ALA A 209 7.13 -0.85 11.71
N LEU A 210 8.22 -0.53 10.99
CA LEU A 210 9.52 -1.15 11.20
C LEU A 210 10.02 -0.92 12.64
N THR A 211 9.84 0.28 13.17
CA THR A 211 10.34 0.69 14.50
C THR A 211 9.36 0.47 15.65
N LEU A 212 8.14 -0.01 15.39
CA LEU A 212 7.11 -0.29 16.39
C LEU A 212 7.64 -1.26 17.46
N LYS A 213 7.31 -1.01 18.73
CA LYS A 213 7.68 -1.89 19.85
C LYS A 213 6.55 -2.88 20.14
N ASP A 214 6.90 -3.98 20.79
CA ASP A 214 5.98 -4.92 21.43
C ASP A 214 4.84 -5.43 20.50
N VAL A 215 5.18 -5.72 19.23
CA VAL A 215 4.26 -6.29 18.25
C VAL A 215 4.82 -7.61 17.73
N CYS A 216 3.97 -8.64 17.70
CA CYS A 216 4.26 -9.91 17.03
C CYS A 216 3.78 -9.84 15.58
N TYR A 217 2.48 -9.60 15.39
CA TYR A 217 1.82 -9.38 14.10
C TYR A 217 0.83 -8.22 14.20
N ASP A 218 0.81 -7.39 13.18
CA ASP A 218 -0.22 -6.37 13.03
C ASP A 218 -0.43 -5.97 11.56
N VAL A 219 -1.54 -5.28 11.28
CA VAL A 219 -1.87 -4.73 9.98
C VAL A 219 -2.43 -3.32 10.14
N PHE A 220 -2.09 -2.40 9.21
CA PHE A 220 -2.53 -1.00 9.27
C PHE A 220 -2.90 -0.46 7.89
N PHE A 221 -4.01 0.26 7.82
CA PHE A 221 -4.28 1.14 6.69
C PHE A 221 -3.42 2.39 6.75
N ILE A 222 -2.85 2.75 5.60
CA ILE A 222 -2.14 4.00 5.38
C ILE A 222 -2.83 4.73 4.22
N SER A 223 -3.49 5.85 4.53
CA SER A 223 -4.28 6.64 3.61
C SER A 223 -4.20 8.12 3.99
N ALA A 224 -4.47 9.01 3.03
CA ALA A 224 -4.70 10.41 3.33
C ALA A 224 -5.85 10.57 4.34
N ALA A 225 -5.87 11.71 5.03
CA ALA A 225 -6.94 12.02 6.00
C ALA A 225 -8.25 12.39 5.31
N ASP A 226 -8.17 12.87 4.08
CA ASP A 226 -9.31 13.32 3.29
C ASP A 226 -9.49 12.49 2.02
N THR A 227 -10.57 12.78 1.32
CA THR A 227 -10.92 12.19 0.03
C THR A 227 -10.30 12.98 -1.13
N LEU A 228 -9.92 12.30 -2.22
CA LEU A 228 -9.51 12.89 -3.48
C LEU A 228 -10.75 13.43 -4.23
N CYS A 229 -11.51 14.30 -3.59
CA CYS A 229 -12.71 14.90 -4.17
C CYS A 229 -13.02 16.26 -3.52
N SER A 230 -13.55 17.18 -4.30
CA SER A 230 -14.01 18.48 -3.81
C SER A 230 -15.44 18.45 -3.25
N ARG A 231 -16.10 17.30 -3.30
CA ARG A 231 -17.46 17.07 -2.76
C ARG A 231 -17.38 16.19 -1.50
N PRO A 232 -18.37 16.31 -0.57
CA PRO A 232 -18.44 15.48 0.61
C PRO A 232 -18.45 13.98 0.30
N THR A 233 -17.68 13.20 1.07
CA THR A 233 -17.48 11.76 0.85
C THR A 233 -18.78 10.98 0.84
N LEU A 234 -19.66 11.22 1.82
CA LEU A 234 -20.95 10.49 1.90
C LEU A 234 -21.91 10.87 0.77
N GLU A 235 -21.86 12.11 0.29
CA GLU A 235 -22.65 12.55 -0.86
C GLU A 235 -22.23 11.78 -2.13
N MET A 236 -20.93 11.70 -2.39
CA MET A 236 -20.37 10.95 -3.51
C MET A 236 -20.68 9.46 -3.41
N MET A 237 -20.58 8.88 -2.21
CA MET A 237 -20.94 7.49 -1.98
C MET A 237 -22.44 7.22 -2.21
N GLN A 238 -23.31 8.13 -1.76
CA GLN A 238 -24.75 8.03 -1.99
C GLN A 238 -25.08 8.08 -3.48
N GLU A 239 -24.45 9.00 -4.22
CA GLU A 239 -24.65 9.13 -5.68
C GLU A 239 -24.19 7.88 -6.41
N ARG A 240 -23.00 7.36 -6.09
CA ARG A 240 -22.43 6.18 -6.73
C ARG A 240 -23.24 4.90 -6.47
N LEU A 241 -23.61 4.66 -5.21
CA LEU A 241 -24.19 3.39 -4.78
C LEU A 241 -25.72 3.39 -4.72
N GLY A 242 -26.38 4.54 -4.92
CA GLY A 242 -27.83 4.72 -4.75
C GLY A 242 -28.27 4.74 -3.28
N ARG A 243 -27.45 4.21 -2.38
CA ARG A 243 -27.71 4.20 -0.92
C ARG A 243 -26.37 4.20 -0.16
N LEU A 244 -26.36 4.76 1.06
CA LEU A 244 -25.21 4.65 1.93
C LEU A 244 -25.12 3.26 2.58
N PRO A 245 -23.92 2.73 2.79
CA PRO A 245 -23.69 1.59 3.68
C PRO A 245 -23.91 1.99 5.14
N GLU A 246 -23.78 1.03 6.07
CA GLU A 246 -23.78 1.32 7.50
C GLU A 246 -22.71 2.36 7.85
N ILE A 247 -23.06 3.42 8.57
CA ILE A 247 -22.12 4.43 9.07
C ILE A 247 -21.82 4.13 10.53
N ARG A 248 -20.67 3.54 10.83
CA ARG A 248 -20.28 3.15 12.19
C ARG A 248 -19.67 4.27 13.02
N LYS A 249 -19.10 5.27 12.36
CA LYS A 249 -18.46 6.43 13.00
C LYS A 249 -18.94 7.72 12.34
N PRO A 250 -20.22 8.09 12.51
CA PRO A 250 -20.78 9.29 11.88
C PRO A 250 -20.02 10.56 12.26
N GLU A 251 -19.49 10.64 13.49
CA GLU A 251 -18.69 11.76 13.98
C GLU A 251 -17.44 12.07 13.14
N VAL A 252 -16.93 11.08 12.38
CA VAL A 252 -15.80 11.28 11.47
C VAL A 252 -16.21 12.19 10.32
N PHE A 253 -17.35 11.92 9.71
CA PHE A 253 -17.88 12.67 8.57
C PHE A 253 -18.60 13.96 8.98
N GLU A 254 -19.14 14.02 10.20
CA GLU A 254 -19.68 15.26 10.79
C GLU A 254 -18.57 16.28 11.05
N ARG A 255 -17.41 15.84 11.56
CA ARG A 255 -16.23 16.67 11.80
C ARG A 255 -15.53 17.10 10.52
N ASN A 256 -15.42 16.18 9.56
CA ASN A 256 -14.83 16.42 8.26
C ASN A 256 -15.66 15.75 7.16
N PRO A 257 -16.54 16.47 6.47
CA PRO A 257 -17.36 15.89 5.39
C PRO A 257 -16.52 15.28 4.25
N TYR A 258 -15.25 15.69 4.14
CA TYR A 258 -14.29 15.20 3.14
C TYR A 258 -13.37 14.11 3.69
N ALA A 259 -13.70 13.48 4.82
CA ALA A 259 -12.88 12.42 5.38
C ALA A 259 -12.73 11.23 4.41
N SER A 260 -11.55 10.62 4.40
CA SER A 260 -11.30 9.38 3.64
C SER A 260 -12.30 8.29 4.04
N ILE A 261 -12.61 7.40 3.09
CA ILE A 261 -13.37 6.18 3.39
C ILE A 261 -12.61 5.21 4.30
N PHE A 262 -11.29 5.30 4.36
CA PHE A 262 -10.46 4.46 5.23
C PHE A 262 -10.20 5.13 6.58
N ASP A 263 -10.39 4.36 7.65
CA ASP A 263 -10.07 4.77 9.01
C ASP A 263 -8.59 4.50 9.33
N THR A 264 -7.81 5.55 9.41
CA THR A 264 -6.39 5.49 9.81
C THR A 264 -6.17 5.73 11.31
N SER A 265 -7.23 5.80 12.12
CA SER A 265 -7.13 6.11 13.55
C SER A 265 -6.25 5.11 14.31
N ARG A 266 -6.25 3.85 13.89
CA ARG A 266 -5.39 2.80 14.45
C ARG A 266 -3.93 3.07 14.13
N ALA A 267 -3.58 3.36 12.87
CA ALA A 267 -2.23 3.72 12.47
C ALA A 267 -1.74 4.98 13.20
N ARG A 268 -2.59 5.99 13.38
CA ARG A 268 -2.26 7.20 14.15
C ARG A 268 -1.95 6.86 15.60
N ARG A 269 -2.79 6.11 16.27
CA ARG A 269 -2.64 5.77 17.69
C ARG A 269 -1.47 4.84 17.96
N VAL A 270 -1.27 3.80 17.13
CA VAL A 270 -0.30 2.73 17.39
C VAL A 270 1.05 3.02 16.75
N LEU A 271 1.08 3.49 15.50
CA LEU A 271 2.32 3.80 14.79
C LEU A 271 2.80 5.23 15.02
N GLY A 272 1.93 6.14 15.47
CA GLY A 272 2.19 7.58 15.43
C GLY A 272 2.24 8.09 13.98
N PHE A 273 1.46 7.47 13.09
CA PHE A 273 1.34 7.89 11.71
C PHE A 273 0.57 9.21 11.61
N GLU A 274 1.09 10.16 10.85
CA GLU A 274 0.45 11.45 10.61
C GLU A 274 0.43 11.70 9.09
N PRO A 275 -0.72 11.49 8.41
CA PRO A 275 -0.83 11.74 6.99
C PRO A 275 -0.66 13.23 6.69
N LYS A 276 0.17 13.52 5.69
CA LYS A 276 0.43 14.87 5.16
C LYS A 276 -0.05 15.00 3.72
N SER A 277 -0.55 13.93 3.15
CA SER A 277 -1.08 13.90 1.79
C SER A 277 -2.16 14.95 1.60
N ASP A 278 -1.99 15.78 0.57
CA ASP A 278 -2.95 16.81 0.16
C ASP A 278 -2.94 16.92 -1.38
N TRP A 279 -3.94 16.34 -2.00
CA TRP A 279 -4.06 16.31 -3.46
C TRP A 279 -4.20 17.73 -4.07
N ARG A 280 -4.73 18.71 -3.30
CA ARG A 280 -4.86 20.08 -3.78
C ARG A 280 -3.49 20.73 -3.93
N ARG A 281 -2.60 20.43 -2.97
CA ARG A 281 -1.20 20.88 -3.01
C ARG A 281 -0.46 20.24 -4.20
N LEU A 282 -0.65 18.93 -4.43
CA LEU A 282 -0.03 18.22 -5.56
C LEU A 282 -0.55 18.77 -6.89
N PHE A 283 -1.85 18.91 -7.02
CA PHE A 283 -2.47 19.42 -8.24
C PHE A 283 -2.05 20.87 -8.56
N ALA A 284 -1.86 21.70 -7.52
CA ALA A 284 -1.39 23.07 -7.71
C ALA A 284 0.03 23.16 -8.29
N GLN A 285 0.84 22.10 -8.16
CA GLN A 285 2.20 22.02 -8.73
C GLN A 285 2.18 21.68 -10.23
N VAL A 286 1.06 21.16 -10.75
CA VAL A 286 0.92 20.84 -12.18
C VAL A 286 0.64 22.11 -12.98
N PRO A 287 1.44 22.43 -14.01
CA PRO A 287 1.17 23.51 -14.92
C PRO A 287 -0.24 23.41 -15.51
N VAL A 288 -0.91 24.53 -15.74
CA VAL A 288 -2.32 24.56 -16.19
C VAL A 288 -2.51 23.82 -17.51
N GLU A 289 -1.54 23.96 -18.41
CA GLU A 289 -1.51 23.32 -19.73
C GLU A 289 -1.38 21.79 -19.67
N ASP A 290 -0.80 21.26 -18.59
CA ASP A 290 -0.60 19.82 -18.41
C ASP A 290 -1.76 19.15 -17.65
N ARG A 291 -2.73 19.93 -17.15
CA ARG A 291 -3.85 19.40 -16.36
C ARG A 291 -4.87 18.73 -17.27
N ILE A 292 -5.26 17.51 -16.88
CA ILE A 292 -6.28 16.76 -17.59
C ILE A 292 -7.66 17.23 -17.13
N ALA A 293 -8.51 17.65 -18.09
CA ALA A 293 -9.88 18.03 -17.80
C ALA A 293 -10.70 16.83 -17.28
N PRO A 294 -11.71 17.05 -16.43
CA PRO A 294 -12.65 16.01 -16.05
C PRO A 294 -13.30 15.39 -17.29
N GLN A 295 -13.01 14.12 -17.55
CA GLN A 295 -13.67 13.33 -18.56
C GLN A 295 -14.55 12.29 -17.87
N SER A 296 -15.76 12.09 -18.38
CA SER A 296 -16.55 10.94 -18.00
C SER A 296 -15.78 9.67 -18.39
N SER A 297 -15.34 8.89 -17.39
CA SER A 297 -14.61 7.62 -17.52
C SER A 297 -13.13 7.68 -17.90
N ILE A 298 -12.27 8.33 -17.09
CA ILE A 298 -10.80 8.07 -17.13
C ILE A 298 -10.49 6.64 -16.68
N TYR A 299 -11.36 6.02 -15.93
CA TYR A 299 -11.28 4.61 -15.51
C TYR A 299 -12.40 3.81 -16.17
N LEU A 300 -12.07 3.14 -17.28
CA LEU A 300 -12.90 2.03 -17.76
C LEU A 300 -13.08 1.04 -16.62
N SER A 301 -14.33 0.71 -16.31
CA SER A 301 -14.70 -0.35 -15.38
C SER A 301 -13.82 -1.58 -15.61
N PRO A 302 -13.35 -2.27 -14.55
CA PRO A 302 -12.55 -3.50 -14.65
C PRO A 302 -13.26 -4.67 -15.35
N SER A 303 -14.52 -4.50 -15.77
CA SER A 303 -15.33 -5.50 -16.47
C SER A 303 -14.75 -5.96 -17.83
N ARG A 304 -13.58 -5.47 -18.24
CA ARG A 304 -12.82 -5.99 -19.37
C ARG A 304 -11.38 -6.31 -18.97
N ILE A 305 -11.23 -7.21 -18.02
CA ILE A 305 -10.09 -8.12 -18.05
C ILE A 305 -10.53 -9.20 -19.03
N ASP A 306 -10.20 -9.02 -20.30
CA ASP A 306 -10.37 -10.10 -21.27
C ASP A 306 -9.57 -11.32 -20.77
N PRO A 307 -10.12 -12.54 -20.93
CA PRO A 307 -9.59 -13.77 -20.34
C PRO A 307 -8.19 -14.13 -20.80
#